data_76379e7bc3c68fd574bdb7c411c92ba4
#
_entry.id   76379e7bc3c68fd574bdb7c411c92ba4
#
_cell.length_a   1.000
_cell.length_b   1.000
_cell.length_c   1.000
_cell.angle_alpha   90.00
_cell.angle_beta   90.00
_cell.angle_gamma   90.00
#
_symmetry.space_group_name_H-M   'P 1'
#
loop_
_entity.id
_entity.type
_entity.pdbx_description
1 polymer ?
#
loop_
_entity_poly.entity_id
_entity_poly.type
_entity_poly.pdbx_seq_one_letter_code
_entity_poly.pdbx_strand_id
1 'polypeptide(L)'
;MLLLMVGAHALEEAGTDVAATAEIPEGRTIGERFQALTRSTRWQKVREVRFTFRTHHPQGLSLVGHRFFLSSVEVADRAQGRGTGHLFEVDADGNLRRQIRLGEGPMYHPGGIDYDGRWLWVPVAEYRPDSRSVVYRVDPESLAVARVFEFPDHLGALVCDRAGRRLVGVSWGSRRFYRWELLPDEAVPRTPQAPVQTLNTSHYVDYQDGQGLPGTSWALFGGVSRLAAAGGPEVALGGLELVDLGELRAVHQVPVPLWTSRGQSLLQNPVAVQATEVGLRFSFLPEDDESVLYVYEVR
;
A
#
# COMPACT_ATOMS: atom_id res chain seq x y z
N MET A 1 -53.37 -37.42 -56.95
CA MET A 1 -53.06 -36.24 -56.17
C MET A 1 -51.92 -36.62 -55.18
N LEU A 2 -50.71 -36.33 -55.61
CA LEU A 2 -49.46 -36.82 -54.98
C LEU A 2 -48.93 -35.71 -54.09
N LEU A 3 -48.81 -35.93 -52.80
CA LEU A 3 -48.27 -34.98 -51.82
C LEU A 3 -46.80 -35.30 -51.60
N LEU A 4 -45.90 -34.40 -52.04
CA LEU A 4 -44.44 -34.47 -51.73
C LEU A 4 -44.23 -33.92 -50.31
N MET A 5 -43.63 -34.74 -49.47
CA MET A 5 -43.02 -34.29 -48.18
C MET A 5 -41.60 -33.89 -48.47
N VAL A 6 -41.27 -32.60 -48.21
CA VAL A 6 -39.91 -32.08 -48.20
C VAL A 6 -39.37 -32.15 -46.77
N GLY A 7 -38.35 -32.99 -46.56
CA GLY A 7 -37.64 -33.06 -45.31
C GLY A 7 -36.64 -31.89 -45.17
N ALA A 8 -36.76 -31.12 -44.12
CA ALA A 8 -35.77 -30.12 -43.74
C ALA A 8 -34.66 -30.78 -42.91
N HIS A 9 -33.47 -30.78 -43.41
CA HIS A 9 -32.25 -31.08 -42.62
C HIS A 9 -31.86 -29.86 -41.80
N ALA A 10 -31.94 -29.96 -40.49
CA ALA A 10 -31.33 -29.02 -39.56
C ALA A 10 -29.82 -29.27 -39.54
N LEU A 11 -29.03 -28.27 -39.91
CA LEU A 11 -27.61 -28.25 -39.69
C LEU A 11 -27.38 -27.83 -38.22
N GLU A 12 -26.87 -28.75 -37.40
CA GLU A 12 -26.33 -28.45 -36.07
C GLU A 12 -25.04 -27.65 -36.25
N GLU A 13 -25.09 -26.36 -35.95
CA GLU A 13 -23.89 -25.54 -35.75
C GLU A 13 -23.19 -25.99 -34.47
N ALA A 14 -22.02 -26.62 -34.59
CA ALA A 14 -21.11 -26.88 -33.50
C ALA A 14 -20.56 -25.54 -32.97
N GLY A 15 -21.18 -25.03 -31.92
CA GLY A 15 -20.67 -23.90 -31.15
C GLY A 15 -19.30 -24.26 -30.56
N THR A 16 -18.24 -23.67 -31.08
CA THR A 16 -16.94 -23.70 -30.45
C THR A 16 -17.03 -22.84 -29.17
N ASP A 17 -17.17 -23.52 -28.06
CA ASP A 17 -17.06 -22.95 -26.72
C ASP A 17 -15.59 -22.46 -26.54
N VAL A 18 -15.32 -21.22 -26.89
CA VAL A 18 -14.06 -20.56 -26.57
C VAL A 18 -14.11 -20.31 -25.08
N ALA A 19 -13.48 -21.21 -24.32
CA ALA A 19 -13.28 -21.01 -22.88
C ALA A 19 -12.67 -19.62 -22.70
N ALA A 20 -13.43 -18.70 -22.10
CA ALA A 20 -12.93 -17.39 -21.73
C ALA A 20 -11.72 -17.60 -20.82
N THR A 21 -10.54 -17.24 -21.29
CA THR A 21 -9.33 -17.22 -20.50
C THR A 21 -9.57 -16.25 -19.36
N ALA A 22 -9.74 -16.78 -18.15
CA ALA A 22 -9.91 -15.94 -16.96
C ALA A 22 -8.71 -14.98 -16.86
N GLU A 23 -8.97 -13.67 -16.88
CA GLU A 23 -7.91 -12.67 -16.72
C GLU A 23 -7.24 -12.89 -15.36
N ILE A 24 -5.90 -12.97 -15.39
CA ILE A 24 -5.09 -13.08 -14.17
C ILE A 24 -5.24 -11.77 -13.40
N PRO A 25 -5.68 -11.79 -12.12
CA PRO A 25 -5.80 -10.58 -11.34
C PRO A 25 -4.47 -9.80 -11.29
N GLU A 26 -4.53 -8.48 -11.43
CA GLU A 26 -3.35 -7.60 -11.43
C GLU A 26 -2.42 -7.86 -10.24
N GLY A 27 -2.99 -8.05 -9.04
CA GLY A 27 -2.21 -8.34 -7.84
C GLY A 27 -1.45 -9.65 -7.91
N ARG A 28 -1.98 -10.67 -8.56
CA ARG A 28 -1.25 -11.93 -8.79
C ARG A 28 -0.06 -11.67 -9.72
N THR A 29 -0.27 -10.94 -10.80
CA THR A 29 0.80 -10.54 -11.73
C THR A 29 1.90 -9.77 -11.01
N ILE A 30 1.54 -8.81 -10.14
CA ILE A 30 2.52 -8.07 -9.31
C ILE A 30 3.29 -9.03 -8.41
N GLY A 31 2.60 -9.89 -7.66
CA GLY A 31 3.21 -10.82 -6.71
C GLY A 31 4.17 -11.81 -7.38
N GLU A 32 3.76 -12.43 -8.48
CA GLU A 32 4.58 -13.40 -9.22
C GLU A 32 5.82 -12.73 -9.85
N ARG A 33 5.66 -11.55 -10.44
CA ARG A 33 6.80 -10.78 -10.97
C ARG A 33 7.73 -10.30 -9.88
N PHE A 34 7.19 -9.90 -8.73
CA PHE A 34 8.01 -9.53 -7.58
C PHE A 34 8.84 -10.71 -7.07
N GLN A 35 8.28 -11.91 -7.01
CA GLN A 35 9.00 -13.13 -6.62
C GLN A 35 10.15 -13.51 -7.58
N ALA A 36 10.11 -13.03 -8.81
CA ALA A 36 11.21 -13.21 -9.77
C ALA A 36 12.37 -12.20 -9.57
N LEU A 37 12.15 -11.12 -8.81
CA LEU A 37 13.18 -10.13 -8.53
C LEU A 37 14.23 -10.69 -7.55
N THR A 38 15.47 -10.24 -7.71
CA THR A 38 16.61 -10.65 -6.88
C THR A 38 17.46 -9.45 -6.51
N ARG A 39 18.50 -9.66 -5.70
CA ARG A 39 19.50 -8.63 -5.41
C ARG A 39 20.24 -8.11 -6.65
N SER A 40 20.17 -8.83 -7.77
CA SER A 40 20.82 -8.48 -9.05
C SER A 40 19.84 -7.79 -10.00
N THR A 41 18.59 -7.56 -9.61
CA THR A 41 17.59 -6.88 -10.41
C THR A 41 18.09 -5.49 -10.79
N ARG A 42 17.95 -5.16 -12.07
CA ARG A 42 18.30 -3.84 -12.60
C ARG A 42 17.10 -2.91 -12.51
N TRP A 43 17.29 -1.80 -11.82
CA TRP A 43 16.30 -0.75 -11.63
C TRP A 43 16.54 0.35 -12.66
N GLN A 44 15.56 0.61 -13.51
CA GLN A 44 15.64 1.66 -14.51
C GLN A 44 14.80 2.87 -14.07
N LYS A 45 15.42 4.02 -13.79
CA LYS A 45 14.67 5.26 -13.55
C LYS A 45 14.02 5.70 -14.86
N VAL A 46 12.67 5.84 -14.85
CA VAL A 46 11.89 6.22 -16.02
C VAL A 46 11.28 7.61 -15.89
N ARG A 47 11.08 8.09 -14.66
CA ARG A 47 10.53 9.42 -14.41
C ARG A 47 10.98 9.96 -13.06
N GLU A 48 10.98 11.29 -12.96
CA GLU A 48 11.17 12.05 -11.73
C GLU A 48 10.21 13.25 -11.76
N VAL A 49 9.41 13.42 -10.69
CA VAL A 49 8.39 14.46 -10.60
C VAL A 49 8.51 15.17 -9.27
N ARG A 50 8.87 16.45 -9.29
CA ARG A 50 8.90 17.29 -8.09
C ARG A 50 7.46 17.70 -7.74
N PHE A 51 7.06 17.48 -6.49
CA PHE A 51 5.78 17.99 -6.01
C PHE A 51 5.82 19.51 -5.83
N THR A 52 4.72 20.17 -6.18
CA THR A 52 4.63 21.65 -6.25
C THR A 52 4.16 22.28 -4.93
N PHE A 53 4.03 21.47 -3.88
CA PHE A 53 3.55 21.88 -2.56
C PHE A 53 4.38 21.23 -1.45
N ARG A 54 4.25 21.74 -0.23
CA ARG A 54 4.93 21.18 0.94
C ARG A 54 4.24 19.90 1.39
N THR A 55 4.96 18.78 1.33
CA THR A 55 4.41 17.46 1.66
C THR A 55 4.52 17.11 3.14
N HIS A 56 5.25 17.88 3.93
CA HIS A 56 5.64 17.56 5.32
C HIS A 56 6.43 16.25 5.39
N HIS A 57 6.05 15.29 6.22
CA HIS A 57 6.71 13.99 6.34
C HIS A 57 5.81 12.88 5.77
N PRO A 58 6.04 12.44 4.52
CA PRO A 58 5.26 11.39 3.85
C PRO A 58 5.27 10.05 4.59
N GLN A 59 4.13 9.37 4.64
CA GLN A 59 3.97 8.11 5.37
C GLN A 59 3.35 6.99 4.53
N GLY A 60 2.40 7.27 3.68
CA GLY A 60 1.73 6.27 2.84
C GLY A 60 1.38 6.83 1.48
N LEU A 61 1.52 6.02 0.44
CA LEU A 61 1.27 6.38 -0.95
C LEU A 61 0.40 5.32 -1.61
N SER A 62 -0.80 5.71 -2.03
CA SER A 62 -1.71 4.83 -2.76
C SER A 62 -2.08 5.42 -4.10
N LEU A 63 -2.23 4.56 -5.12
CA LEU A 63 -2.64 4.96 -6.46
C LEU A 63 -4.10 4.59 -6.71
N VAL A 64 -4.91 5.58 -7.13
CA VAL A 64 -6.31 5.38 -7.53
C VAL A 64 -6.51 5.94 -8.93
N GLY A 65 -6.60 5.07 -9.92
CA GLY A 65 -6.57 5.45 -11.33
C GLY A 65 -5.23 6.09 -11.68
N HIS A 66 -5.25 7.39 -12.01
CA HIS A 66 -4.06 8.17 -12.34
C HIS A 66 -3.68 9.20 -11.25
N ARG A 67 -4.30 9.11 -10.08
CA ARG A 67 -4.12 10.03 -8.95
C ARG A 67 -3.38 9.34 -7.83
N PHE A 68 -2.44 10.04 -7.22
CA PHE A 68 -1.81 9.60 -5.99
C PHE A 68 -2.55 10.16 -4.77
N PHE A 69 -2.71 9.33 -3.76
CA PHE A 69 -3.13 9.75 -2.43
C PHE A 69 -1.96 9.56 -1.49
N LEU A 70 -1.58 10.64 -0.82
CA LEU A 70 -0.41 10.71 0.06
C LEU A 70 -0.87 11.03 1.47
N SER A 71 -0.67 10.12 2.41
CA SER A 71 -0.77 10.44 3.84
C SER A 71 0.53 11.06 4.31
N SER A 72 0.43 12.05 5.20
CA SER A 72 1.60 12.77 5.68
C SER A 72 1.35 13.42 7.04
N VAL A 73 2.41 13.67 7.80
CA VAL A 73 2.33 14.33 9.10
C VAL A 73 3.11 15.65 9.12
N GLU A 74 2.45 16.71 9.55
CA GLU A 74 3.07 17.95 9.97
C GLU A 74 3.30 17.92 11.49
N VAL A 75 4.56 17.90 11.91
CA VAL A 75 4.94 17.86 13.32
C VAL A 75 5.16 19.28 13.83
N ALA A 76 4.30 19.73 14.75
CA ALA A 76 4.47 21.01 15.42
C ALA A 76 5.31 20.88 16.71
N ASP A 77 5.00 19.88 17.54
CA ASP A 77 5.73 19.57 18.77
C ASP A 77 5.49 18.10 19.15
N ARG A 78 6.45 17.24 18.81
CA ARG A 78 6.35 15.80 19.06
C ARG A 78 6.30 15.47 20.53
N ALA A 79 7.05 16.18 21.36
CA ALA A 79 7.13 15.90 22.80
C ALA A 79 5.79 16.19 23.52
N GLN A 80 5.03 17.14 23.02
CA GLN A 80 3.68 17.48 23.51
C GLN A 80 2.55 16.82 22.73
N GLY A 81 2.85 15.92 21.78
CA GLY A 81 1.84 15.25 20.97
C GLY A 81 1.05 16.20 20.07
N ARG A 82 1.70 17.24 19.51
CA ARG A 82 1.05 18.25 18.68
C ARG A 82 1.54 18.17 17.22
N GLY A 83 0.58 18.07 16.32
CA GLY A 83 0.81 18.03 14.89
C GLY A 83 -0.51 17.97 14.13
N THR A 84 -0.42 17.78 12.82
CA THR A 84 -1.56 17.63 11.93
C THR A 84 -1.33 16.48 10.96
N GLY A 85 -2.25 15.54 10.91
CA GLY A 85 -2.30 14.52 9.86
C GLY A 85 -2.95 15.08 8.60
N HIS A 86 -2.37 14.76 7.46
CA HIS A 86 -2.86 15.17 6.15
C HIS A 86 -3.12 13.98 5.25
N LEU A 87 -4.12 14.08 4.39
CA LEU A 87 -4.26 13.26 3.20
C LEU A 87 -4.35 14.21 2.00
N PHE A 88 -3.40 14.09 1.10
CA PHE A 88 -3.30 14.87 -0.13
C PHE A 88 -3.74 14.03 -1.32
N GLU A 89 -4.52 14.60 -2.22
CA GLU A 89 -4.73 14.09 -3.57
C GLU A 89 -3.83 14.85 -4.53
N VAL A 90 -3.01 14.11 -5.28
CA VAL A 90 -1.95 14.66 -6.14
C VAL A 90 -2.12 14.09 -7.55
N ASP A 91 -1.98 14.93 -8.57
CA ASP A 91 -1.99 14.46 -9.95
C ASP A 91 -0.66 13.83 -10.38
N ALA A 92 -0.63 13.27 -11.59
CA ALA A 92 0.56 12.61 -12.14
C ALA A 92 1.74 13.58 -12.34
N ASP A 93 1.52 14.88 -12.37
CA ASP A 93 2.54 15.91 -12.55
C ASP A 93 3.02 16.54 -11.23
N GLY A 94 2.55 16.01 -10.09
CA GLY A 94 2.97 16.42 -8.76
C GLY A 94 2.24 17.64 -8.21
N ASN A 95 1.11 18.03 -8.82
CA ASN A 95 0.33 19.17 -8.34
C ASN A 95 -0.70 18.70 -7.31
N LEU A 96 -0.83 19.46 -6.21
CA LEU A 96 -1.90 19.27 -5.24
C LEU A 96 -3.26 19.56 -5.87
N ARG A 97 -4.17 18.58 -5.78
CA ARG A 97 -5.54 18.72 -6.27
C ARG A 97 -6.50 19.04 -5.13
N ARG A 98 -6.47 18.24 -4.08
CA ARG A 98 -7.29 18.40 -2.88
C ARG A 98 -6.53 17.95 -1.64
N GLN A 99 -6.97 18.39 -0.46
CA GLN A 99 -6.43 17.92 0.81
C GLN A 99 -7.49 17.90 1.88
N ILE A 100 -7.33 17.00 2.84
CA ILE A 100 -8.08 16.96 4.10
C ILE A 100 -7.13 16.76 5.28
N ARG A 101 -7.59 17.15 6.46
CA ARG A 101 -6.91 16.86 7.73
C ARG A 101 -7.52 15.64 8.37
N LEU A 102 -6.68 14.78 8.95
CA LEU A 102 -7.07 13.58 9.66
C LEU A 102 -6.42 13.54 11.03
N GLY A 103 -7.13 12.95 11.98
CA GLY A 103 -6.64 12.75 13.34
C GLY A 103 -7.58 13.32 14.40
N GLU A 104 -7.35 12.89 15.65
CA GLU A 104 -8.13 13.26 16.83
C GLU A 104 -7.19 13.47 18.02
N GLY A 105 -7.14 14.70 18.56
CA GLY A 105 -6.28 15.01 19.69
C GLY A 105 -4.81 14.67 19.43
N PRO A 106 -4.18 13.80 20.25
CA PRO A 106 -2.78 13.42 20.07
C PRO A 106 -2.55 12.42 18.92
N MET A 107 -3.60 11.81 18.34
CA MET A 107 -3.53 10.94 17.18
C MET A 107 -3.53 11.81 15.91
N TYR A 108 -2.36 12.23 15.46
CA TYR A 108 -2.16 13.10 14.30
C TYR A 108 -1.14 12.57 13.30
N HIS A 109 -0.61 11.36 13.53
CA HIS A 109 0.40 10.72 12.70
C HIS A 109 -0.24 9.65 11.81
N PRO A 110 -0.66 10.00 10.56
CA PRO A 110 -1.10 8.99 9.61
C PRO A 110 0.05 8.03 9.30
N GLY A 111 -0.26 6.76 9.12
CA GLY A 111 0.69 5.74 8.66
C GLY A 111 0.55 5.44 7.18
N GLY A 112 1.10 4.30 6.75
CA GLY A 112 0.93 3.72 5.43
C GLY A 112 -0.55 3.43 5.13
N ILE A 113 -0.97 3.71 3.88
CA ILE A 113 -2.37 3.67 3.44
C ILE A 113 -2.57 2.69 2.29
N ASP A 114 -3.76 2.11 2.20
CA ASP A 114 -4.11 1.21 1.11
C ASP A 114 -5.49 1.51 0.52
N TYR A 115 -5.64 1.24 -0.77
CA TYR A 115 -6.90 1.38 -1.49
C TYR A 115 -7.51 0.01 -1.78
N ASP A 116 -8.69 -0.28 -1.21
CA ASP A 116 -9.37 -1.56 -1.39
C ASP A 116 -10.20 -1.67 -2.68
N GLY A 117 -10.17 -0.65 -3.56
CA GLY A 117 -10.97 -0.51 -4.77
C GLY A 117 -12.24 0.29 -4.58
N ARG A 118 -12.57 0.63 -3.33
CA ARG A 118 -13.68 1.52 -2.99
C ARG A 118 -13.24 2.61 -2.01
N TRP A 119 -12.47 2.26 -0.99
CA TRP A 119 -12.08 3.14 0.09
C TRP A 119 -10.57 3.19 0.26
N LEU A 120 -10.05 4.34 0.61
CA LEU A 120 -8.72 4.47 1.19
C LEU A 120 -8.81 4.20 2.69
N TRP A 121 -7.99 3.29 3.18
CA TRP A 121 -7.88 2.97 4.60
C TRP A 121 -6.68 3.69 5.18
N VAL A 122 -6.94 4.52 6.20
CA VAL A 122 -5.93 5.42 6.77
C VAL A 122 -5.86 5.24 8.27
N PRO A 123 -4.80 4.61 8.80
CA PRO A 123 -4.54 4.61 10.23
C PRO A 123 -3.91 5.95 10.63
N VAL A 124 -4.33 6.51 11.76
CA VAL A 124 -3.75 7.74 12.32
C VAL A 124 -3.44 7.49 13.79
N ALA A 125 -2.16 7.47 14.14
CA ALA A 125 -1.66 7.13 15.48
C ALA A 125 -1.18 8.35 16.27
N GLU A 126 -0.93 8.18 17.57
CA GLU A 126 -0.03 9.05 18.30
C GLU A 126 1.41 8.82 17.80
N TYR A 127 2.24 9.86 17.70
CA TYR A 127 3.58 9.73 17.12
C TYR A 127 4.61 9.16 18.10
N ARG A 128 4.32 7.97 18.64
CA ARG A 128 5.17 7.20 19.54
C ARG A 128 4.79 5.72 19.54
N PRO A 129 5.71 4.79 19.91
CA PRO A 129 5.36 3.38 20.11
C PRO A 129 4.39 3.21 21.29
N ASP A 130 3.78 2.02 21.39
CA ASP A 130 2.88 1.59 22.46
C ASP A 130 1.83 2.68 22.80
N SER A 131 1.09 3.11 21.76
CA SER A 131 0.19 4.25 21.83
C SER A 131 -1.24 3.89 21.40
N ARG A 132 -1.94 4.78 20.71
CA ARG A 132 -3.28 4.53 20.17
C ARG A 132 -3.36 4.98 18.73
N SER A 133 -4.27 4.37 17.99
CA SER A 133 -4.58 4.74 16.63
C SER A 133 -6.07 4.82 16.41
N VAL A 134 -6.52 5.72 15.57
CA VAL A 134 -7.84 5.73 14.98
C VAL A 134 -7.73 5.34 13.51
N VAL A 135 -8.65 4.51 13.04
CA VAL A 135 -8.70 4.09 11.63
C VAL A 135 -9.86 4.78 10.94
N TYR A 136 -9.55 5.39 9.81
CA TYR A 136 -10.51 6.00 8.91
C TYR A 136 -10.62 5.23 7.60
N ARG A 137 -11.77 5.32 6.95
CA ARG A 137 -11.93 5.09 5.53
C ARG A 137 -12.31 6.40 4.86
N VAL A 138 -11.72 6.66 3.71
CA VAL A 138 -11.93 7.89 2.96
C VAL A 138 -12.39 7.52 1.54
N ASP A 139 -13.46 8.14 1.10
CA ASP A 139 -13.93 8.02 -0.28
C ASP A 139 -12.99 8.83 -1.19
N PRO A 140 -12.30 8.22 -2.17
CA PRO A 140 -11.33 8.94 -3.00
C PRO A 140 -11.98 9.95 -3.95
N GLU A 141 -13.30 9.82 -4.25
CA GLU A 141 -13.99 10.74 -5.15
C GLU A 141 -14.48 12.00 -4.42
N SER A 142 -15.06 11.84 -3.24
CA SER A 142 -15.63 12.95 -2.46
C SER A 142 -14.72 13.47 -1.35
N LEU A 143 -13.70 12.70 -0.96
CA LEU A 143 -12.90 12.88 0.27
C LEU A 143 -13.75 12.82 1.55
N ALA A 144 -14.93 12.23 1.50
CA ALA A 144 -15.74 11.99 2.69
C ALA A 144 -15.03 11.01 3.62
N VAL A 145 -14.92 11.39 4.89
CA VAL A 145 -14.21 10.61 5.94
C VAL A 145 -15.22 9.90 6.82
N ALA A 146 -15.02 8.62 7.03
CA ALA A 146 -15.75 7.86 8.06
C ALA A 146 -14.76 7.27 9.07
N ARG A 147 -14.96 7.59 10.34
CA ARG A 147 -14.26 6.93 11.45
C ARG A 147 -14.74 5.50 11.56
N VAL A 148 -13.80 4.56 11.60
CA VAL A 148 -14.13 3.13 11.61
C VAL A 148 -13.98 2.56 13.02
N PHE A 149 -12.79 2.61 13.59
CA PHE A 149 -12.52 2.13 14.95
C PHE A 149 -11.28 2.81 15.54
N GLU A 150 -11.12 2.64 16.85
CA GLU A 150 -9.91 2.99 17.60
C GLU A 150 -9.20 1.71 18.03
N PHE A 151 -7.87 1.74 18.05
CA PHE A 151 -7.03 0.59 18.39
C PHE A 151 -5.97 0.96 19.44
N PRO A 152 -5.75 0.12 20.48
CA PRO A 152 -4.87 0.44 21.60
C PRO A 152 -3.39 0.15 21.31
N ASP A 153 -2.92 0.37 20.09
CA ASP A 153 -1.51 0.37 19.69
C ASP A 153 -1.28 1.31 18.51
N HIS A 154 -0.02 1.62 18.23
CA HIS A 154 0.40 2.37 17.05
C HIS A 154 0.26 1.51 15.79
N LEU A 155 -0.57 1.92 14.85
CA LEU A 155 -0.65 1.33 13.51
C LEU A 155 0.21 2.14 12.55
N GLY A 156 1.37 1.60 12.18
CA GLY A 156 2.32 2.23 11.27
C GLY A 156 1.92 2.13 9.80
N ALA A 157 1.18 1.09 9.43
CA ALA A 157 0.54 0.94 8.12
C ALA A 157 -0.68 0.03 8.23
N LEU A 158 -1.56 0.12 7.24
CA LEU A 158 -2.78 -0.69 7.15
C LEU A 158 -2.99 -1.13 5.70
N VAL A 159 -3.18 -2.44 5.46
CA VAL A 159 -3.42 -3.01 4.13
C VAL A 159 -4.67 -3.87 4.10
N CYS A 160 -5.29 -3.96 2.92
CA CYS A 160 -6.53 -4.70 2.70
C CYS A 160 -6.28 -6.00 1.95
N ASP A 161 -6.51 -7.12 2.61
CA ASP A 161 -6.67 -8.42 1.95
C ASP A 161 -8.10 -8.56 1.44
N ARG A 162 -8.33 -8.16 0.20
CA ARG A 162 -9.66 -8.23 -0.41
C ARG A 162 -10.11 -9.66 -0.67
N ALA A 163 -9.19 -10.56 -1.05
CA ALA A 163 -9.49 -11.96 -1.33
C ALA A 163 -9.90 -12.68 -0.05
N GLY A 164 -9.15 -12.48 1.03
CA GLY A 164 -9.44 -13.04 2.35
C GLY A 164 -10.45 -12.24 3.17
N ARG A 165 -10.91 -11.07 2.70
CA ARG A 165 -11.80 -10.15 3.43
C ARG A 165 -11.24 -9.77 4.79
N ARG A 166 -10.01 -9.29 4.80
CA ARG A 166 -9.28 -8.96 6.03
C ARG A 166 -8.66 -7.57 5.94
N LEU A 167 -8.50 -6.97 7.10
CA LEU A 167 -7.71 -5.79 7.29
C LEU A 167 -6.47 -6.18 8.10
N VAL A 168 -5.29 -5.80 7.63
CA VAL A 168 -4.04 -6.14 8.32
C VAL A 168 -3.26 -4.88 8.62
N GLY A 169 -3.01 -4.64 9.90
CA GLY A 169 -2.17 -3.54 10.39
C GLY A 169 -0.81 -4.02 10.85
N VAL A 170 0.15 -3.11 10.87
CA VAL A 170 1.48 -3.34 11.45
C VAL A 170 1.76 -2.34 12.57
N SER A 171 2.42 -2.79 13.63
CA SER A 171 2.80 -1.92 14.76
C SER A 171 3.96 -1.00 14.40
N TRP A 172 4.30 -0.08 15.30
CA TRP A 172 5.55 0.69 15.24
C TRP A 172 6.76 -0.22 15.01
N GLY A 173 7.64 0.14 14.06
CA GLY A 173 8.78 -0.68 13.65
C GLY A 173 8.39 -2.04 13.09
N SER A 174 7.13 -2.24 12.68
CA SER A 174 6.58 -3.45 12.08
C SER A 174 6.86 -4.76 12.85
N ARG A 175 6.92 -4.70 14.20
CA ARG A 175 7.23 -5.88 15.02
C ARG A 175 6.04 -6.81 15.24
N ARG A 176 4.80 -6.34 14.97
CA ARG A 176 3.57 -7.11 15.12
C ARG A 176 2.67 -6.89 13.92
N PHE A 177 1.99 -7.95 13.49
CA PHE A 177 0.83 -7.89 12.62
C PHE A 177 -0.43 -7.98 13.46
N TYR A 178 -1.45 -7.23 13.05
CA TYR A 178 -2.81 -7.26 13.58
C TYR A 178 -3.76 -7.56 12.44
N ARG A 179 -4.55 -8.63 12.53
CA ARG A 179 -5.49 -9.02 11.49
C ARG A 179 -6.91 -9.01 12.02
N TRP A 180 -7.77 -8.26 11.34
CA TRP A 180 -9.22 -8.22 11.57
C TRP A 180 -9.93 -8.87 10.40
N GLU A 181 -10.94 -9.70 10.67
CA GLU A 181 -11.86 -10.17 9.65
C GLU A 181 -12.87 -9.05 9.32
N LEU A 182 -13.06 -8.75 8.03
CA LEU A 182 -14.04 -7.76 7.57
C LEU A 182 -15.41 -8.44 7.49
N LEU A 183 -16.39 -7.87 8.15
CA LEU A 183 -17.78 -8.34 8.07
C LEU A 183 -18.39 -8.02 6.69
N PRO A 184 -19.50 -8.73 6.29
CA PRO A 184 -20.18 -8.44 5.04
C PRO A 184 -20.60 -6.98 4.89
N ASP A 185 -20.47 -6.46 3.73
CA ASP A 185 -20.53 -5.17 3.07
C ASP A 185 -21.17 -3.94 3.72
N GLU A 186 -21.93 -4.05 4.79
CA GLU A 186 -22.63 -2.89 5.34
C GLU A 186 -22.25 -2.54 6.77
N ALA A 187 -21.59 -3.41 7.45
CA ALA A 187 -21.19 -3.20 8.83
C ALA A 187 -19.67 -3.24 8.99
N VAL A 188 -19.02 -2.11 8.73
CA VAL A 188 -17.73 -1.90 9.38
C VAL A 188 -18.03 -1.86 10.88
N PRO A 189 -17.57 -2.82 11.68
CA PRO A 189 -17.97 -2.89 13.08
C PRO A 189 -17.53 -1.61 13.77
N ARG A 190 -18.44 -0.97 14.49
CA ARG A 190 -18.11 0.18 15.35
C ARG A 190 -17.09 -0.19 16.42
N THR A 191 -16.98 -1.48 16.70
CA THR A 191 -15.98 -2.08 17.56
C THR A 191 -15.51 -3.36 16.89
N PRO A 192 -14.33 -3.41 16.26
CA PRO A 192 -13.82 -4.63 15.68
C PRO A 192 -13.62 -5.66 16.78
N GLN A 193 -13.82 -6.92 16.42
CA GLN A 193 -13.38 -8.03 17.30
C GLN A 193 -11.88 -7.85 17.57
N ALA A 194 -11.39 -8.37 18.70
CA ALA A 194 -9.96 -8.37 18.98
C ALA A 194 -9.22 -9.00 17.77
N PRO A 195 -8.18 -8.34 17.24
CA PRO A 195 -7.46 -8.87 16.07
C PRO A 195 -6.70 -10.13 16.44
N VAL A 196 -6.45 -10.97 15.44
CA VAL A 196 -5.38 -11.97 15.55
C VAL A 196 -4.07 -11.19 15.55
N GLN A 197 -3.28 -11.37 16.61
CA GLN A 197 -1.96 -10.76 16.74
C GLN A 197 -0.87 -11.79 16.50
N THR A 198 0.09 -11.45 15.64
CA THR A 198 1.24 -12.31 15.32
C THR A 198 2.51 -11.49 15.34
N LEU A 199 3.59 -12.04 15.89
CA LEU A 199 4.90 -11.39 15.80
C LEU A 199 5.40 -11.43 14.36
N ASN A 200 5.90 -10.30 13.86
CA ASN A 200 6.66 -10.27 12.64
C ASN A 200 8.07 -10.78 12.93
N THR A 201 8.37 -11.96 12.42
CA THR A 201 9.69 -12.60 12.59
C THR A 201 10.71 -12.12 11.56
N SER A 202 10.30 -11.35 10.55
CA SER A 202 11.23 -10.67 9.66
C SER A 202 11.87 -9.48 10.38
N HIS A 203 13.17 -9.40 10.29
CA HIS A 203 14.00 -8.28 10.75
C HIS A 203 14.74 -7.64 9.58
N TYR A 204 14.23 -7.87 8.36
CA TYR A 204 14.89 -7.39 7.15
C TYR A 204 14.78 -5.87 7.01
N VAL A 205 13.55 -5.32 7.10
CA VAL A 205 13.29 -3.88 7.10
C VAL A 205 12.16 -3.53 8.07
N ASP A 206 12.17 -2.30 8.58
CA ASP A 206 11.03 -1.72 9.27
C ASP A 206 10.12 -1.05 8.24
N TYR A 207 8.88 -1.55 8.11
CA TYR A 207 7.95 -1.09 7.08
C TYR A 207 7.55 0.37 7.31
N GLN A 208 7.61 1.15 6.23
CA GLN A 208 7.15 2.52 6.18
C GLN A 208 5.76 2.60 5.55
N ASP A 209 5.50 1.76 4.57
CA ASP A 209 4.25 1.72 3.83
C ASP A 209 3.97 0.31 3.31
N GLY A 210 2.72 0.05 2.90
CA GLY A 210 2.32 -1.23 2.32
C GLY A 210 1.10 -1.11 1.41
N GLN A 211 1.02 -2.01 0.44
CA GLN A 211 -0.06 -2.09 -0.54
C GLN A 211 -0.56 -3.53 -0.63
N GLY A 212 -1.86 -3.74 -0.38
CA GLY A 212 -2.54 -5.01 -0.63
C GLY A 212 -2.64 -5.28 -2.13
N LEU A 213 -2.31 -6.50 -2.56
CA LEU A 213 -2.31 -6.87 -3.98
C LEU A 213 -3.68 -7.40 -4.40
N PRO A 214 -4.41 -6.71 -5.31
CA PRO A 214 -5.80 -7.02 -5.65
C PRO A 214 -6.01 -8.47 -6.10
N GLY A 215 -7.05 -9.14 -5.60
CA GLY A 215 -7.40 -10.53 -5.94
C GLY A 215 -6.46 -11.59 -5.36
N THR A 216 -5.60 -11.23 -4.41
CA THR A 216 -4.70 -12.14 -3.68
C THR A 216 -4.79 -11.89 -2.18
N SER A 217 -4.22 -12.79 -1.38
CA SER A 217 -3.94 -12.55 0.04
C SER A 217 -2.47 -12.15 0.25
N TRP A 218 -1.93 -11.34 -0.63
CA TRP A 218 -0.57 -10.80 -0.53
C TRP A 218 -0.59 -9.29 -0.37
N ALA A 219 0.43 -8.78 0.31
CA ALA A 219 0.75 -7.36 0.33
C ALA A 219 2.25 -7.16 0.08
N LEU A 220 2.58 -6.05 -0.58
CA LEU A 220 3.95 -5.59 -0.73
C LEU A 220 4.21 -4.48 0.29
N PHE A 221 5.19 -4.67 1.17
CA PHE A 221 5.65 -3.66 2.11
C PHE A 221 7.03 -3.14 1.70
N GLY A 222 7.22 -1.84 1.86
CA GLY A 222 8.50 -1.18 1.67
C GLY A 222 8.99 -0.54 2.97
N GLY A 223 10.30 -0.53 3.16
CA GLY A 223 10.88 0.05 4.36
C GLY A 223 12.40 0.08 4.37
N VAL A 224 12.96 0.44 5.51
CA VAL A 224 14.41 0.57 5.69
C VAL A 224 14.89 -0.23 6.89
N SER A 225 16.09 -0.81 6.74
CA SER A 225 16.89 -1.29 7.86
C SER A 225 17.98 -0.25 8.16
N ARG A 226 18.08 0.17 9.42
CA ARG A 226 19.10 1.10 9.88
C ARG A 226 20.20 0.35 10.59
N LEU A 227 21.39 0.38 10.01
CA LEU A 227 22.55 -0.34 10.50
C LEU A 227 23.57 0.67 11.06
N ALA A 228 23.77 0.63 12.36
CA ALA A 228 24.84 1.39 13.01
C ALA A 228 26.15 0.60 12.92
N ALA A 229 27.12 1.11 12.17
CA ALA A 229 28.48 0.58 12.24
C ALA A 229 29.16 1.05 13.52
N ALA A 230 29.95 0.20 14.19
CA ALA A 230 30.70 0.58 15.38
C ALA A 230 31.65 1.76 15.07
N GLY A 231 31.34 2.95 15.59
CA GLY A 231 32.11 4.17 15.37
C GLY A 231 31.95 4.83 13.99
N GLY A 232 30.99 4.34 13.17
CA GLY A 232 30.69 4.88 11.84
C GLY A 232 29.31 5.55 11.75
N PRO A 233 28.97 6.16 10.62
CA PRO A 233 27.65 6.67 10.37
C PRO A 233 26.62 5.54 10.25
N GLU A 234 25.36 5.84 10.62
CA GLU A 234 24.23 4.94 10.34
C GLU A 234 24.02 4.81 8.82
N VAL A 235 23.81 3.60 8.36
CA VAL A 235 23.49 3.30 6.95
C VAL A 235 22.05 2.81 6.87
N ALA A 236 21.23 3.50 6.07
CA ALA A 236 19.87 3.07 5.77
C ALA A 236 19.83 2.24 4.48
N LEU A 237 19.45 0.98 4.59
CA LEU A 237 19.28 0.07 3.46
C LEU A 237 17.78 -0.14 3.21
N GLY A 238 17.35 0.19 1.99
CA GLY A 238 15.97 -0.03 1.55
C GLY A 238 15.72 -1.49 1.16
N GLY A 239 14.52 -1.97 1.43
CA GLY A 239 14.07 -3.29 1.00
C GLY A 239 12.57 -3.36 0.84
N LEU A 240 12.13 -4.32 0.04
CA LEU A 240 10.74 -4.67 -0.20
C LEU A 240 10.49 -6.10 0.26
N GLU A 241 9.34 -6.34 0.87
CA GLU A 241 8.88 -7.66 1.28
C GLU A 241 7.50 -7.96 0.74
N LEU A 242 7.34 -9.11 0.11
CA LEU A 242 6.03 -9.70 -0.19
C LEU A 242 5.59 -10.51 1.02
N VAL A 243 4.44 -10.16 1.58
CA VAL A 243 3.89 -10.78 2.79
C VAL A 243 2.62 -11.54 2.44
N ASP A 244 2.52 -12.79 2.91
CA ASP A 244 1.28 -13.55 2.92
C ASP A 244 0.41 -13.08 4.09
N LEU A 245 -0.74 -12.47 3.78
CA LEU A 245 -1.66 -11.89 4.77
C LEU A 245 -2.50 -12.96 5.47
N GLY A 246 -2.60 -14.16 4.91
CA GLY A 246 -3.22 -15.30 5.56
C GLY A 246 -2.35 -15.88 6.68
N GLU A 247 -1.06 -16.02 6.42
CA GLU A 247 -0.07 -16.56 7.35
C GLU A 247 0.66 -15.48 8.16
N LEU A 248 0.54 -14.20 7.77
CA LEU A 248 1.21 -13.04 8.40
C LEU A 248 2.73 -13.20 8.44
N ARG A 249 3.32 -13.61 7.32
CA ARG A 249 4.77 -13.78 7.18
C ARG A 249 5.28 -13.33 5.81
N ALA A 250 6.52 -12.85 5.77
CA ALA A 250 7.21 -12.56 4.53
C ALA A 250 7.48 -13.85 3.74
N VAL A 251 7.20 -13.83 2.43
CA VAL A 251 7.41 -14.96 1.51
C VAL A 251 8.49 -14.67 0.48
N HIS A 252 8.83 -13.38 0.23
CA HIS A 252 9.93 -12.97 -0.62
C HIS A 252 10.46 -11.59 -0.22
N GLN A 253 11.77 -11.38 -0.36
CA GLN A 253 12.48 -10.18 0.08
C GLN A 253 13.47 -9.74 -0.99
N VAL A 254 13.49 -8.43 -1.30
CA VAL A 254 14.38 -7.86 -2.31
C VAL A 254 15.01 -6.58 -1.80
N PRO A 255 16.37 -6.49 -1.76
CA PRO A 255 17.03 -5.23 -1.45
C PRO A 255 16.84 -4.22 -2.59
N VAL A 256 16.63 -2.97 -2.21
CA VAL A 256 16.49 -1.85 -3.15
C VAL A 256 17.70 -0.91 -2.97
N PRO A 257 18.76 -1.09 -3.76
CA PRO A 257 19.99 -0.33 -3.63
C PRO A 257 19.88 1.01 -4.37
N LEU A 258 18.86 1.81 -4.02
CA LEU A 258 18.58 3.10 -4.63
C LEU A 258 18.58 4.19 -3.56
N TRP A 259 19.26 5.29 -3.85
CA TRP A 259 19.34 6.46 -2.99
C TRP A 259 19.11 7.74 -3.79
N THR A 260 18.61 8.76 -3.11
CA THR A 260 18.58 10.12 -3.63
C THR A 260 20.01 10.65 -3.78
N SER A 261 20.16 11.77 -4.48
CA SER A 261 21.46 12.47 -4.57
C SER A 261 22.00 12.94 -3.20
N ARG A 262 21.15 12.99 -2.17
CA ARG A 262 21.49 13.32 -0.78
C ARG A 262 21.85 12.09 0.07
N GLY A 263 21.89 10.89 -0.53
CA GLY A 263 22.21 9.63 0.17
C GLY A 263 21.05 9.04 0.99
N GLN A 264 19.83 9.51 0.82
CA GLN A 264 18.64 8.97 1.48
C GLN A 264 18.11 7.78 0.69
N SER A 265 17.81 6.65 1.35
CA SER A 265 17.20 5.49 0.70
C SER A 265 15.85 5.87 0.07
N LEU A 266 15.56 5.38 -1.14
CA LEU A 266 14.25 5.62 -1.77
C LEU A 266 13.08 5.00 -1.01
N LEU A 267 13.33 4.06 -0.11
CA LEU A 267 12.34 3.45 0.79
C LEU A 267 12.30 4.06 2.20
N GLN A 268 12.90 5.24 2.37
CA GLN A 268 12.85 6.00 3.63
C GLN A 268 11.42 6.35 4.02
N ASN A 269 10.58 6.65 3.04
CA ASN A 269 9.17 7.02 3.12
C ASN A 269 8.36 6.15 2.11
N PRO A 270 7.13 6.47 1.74
CA PRO A 270 6.22 5.53 1.10
C PRO A 270 6.60 5.09 -0.32
N VAL A 271 6.01 3.98 -0.72
CA VAL A 271 6.17 3.40 -2.05
C VAL A 271 4.84 2.83 -2.57
N ALA A 272 4.58 3.02 -3.87
CA ALA A 272 3.49 2.34 -4.58
C ALA A 272 4.05 1.47 -5.71
N VAL A 273 3.35 0.37 -6.03
CA VAL A 273 3.70 -0.57 -7.10
C VAL A 273 2.55 -0.78 -8.07
N GLN A 274 2.87 -0.96 -9.35
CA GLN A 274 1.93 -1.29 -10.41
C GLN A 274 2.52 -2.34 -11.35
N ALA A 275 1.66 -3.16 -11.96
CA ALA A 275 2.07 -3.96 -13.12
C ALA A 275 2.24 -3.06 -14.35
N THR A 276 3.21 -3.39 -15.20
CA THR A 276 3.33 -2.86 -16.57
C THR A 276 3.13 -4.02 -17.55
N GLU A 277 3.21 -3.79 -18.83
CA GLU A 277 3.12 -4.89 -19.82
C GLU A 277 4.17 -5.97 -19.60
N VAL A 278 5.40 -5.59 -19.26
CA VAL A 278 6.56 -6.50 -19.21
C VAL A 278 7.25 -6.60 -17.85
N GLY A 279 6.79 -5.87 -16.84
CA GLY A 279 7.47 -5.85 -15.53
C GLY A 279 6.67 -5.15 -14.44
N LEU A 280 7.37 -4.53 -13.50
CA LEU A 280 6.79 -3.75 -12.41
C LEU A 280 7.28 -2.31 -12.48
N ARG A 281 6.42 -1.37 -12.09
CA ARG A 281 6.74 0.04 -11.88
C ARG A 281 6.59 0.38 -10.41
N PHE A 282 7.62 0.99 -9.85
CA PHE A 282 7.65 1.46 -8.47
C PHE A 282 7.72 2.98 -8.44
N SER A 283 6.92 3.59 -7.59
CA SER A 283 6.87 5.02 -7.32
C SER A 283 7.30 5.27 -5.88
N PHE A 284 8.45 5.92 -5.69
CA PHE A 284 9.06 6.19 -4.37
C PHE A 284 8.98 7.68 -4.06
N LEU A 285 8.66 8.04 -2.82
CA LEU A 285 8.58 9.44 -2.36
C LEU A 285 9.41 9.63 -1.07
N PRO A 286 10.74 9.60 -1.15
CA PRO A 286 11.61 9.49 0.02
C PRO A 286 11.82 10.77 0.83
N GLU A 287 11.69 11.96 0.23
CA GLU A 287 12.02 13.22 0.89
C GLU A 287 10.83 13.84 1.62
N ASP A 288 11.15 14.56 2.70
CA ASP A 288 10.23 15.39 3.44
C ASP A 288 10.10 16.79 2.78
N ASP A 289 9.00 17.48 3.05
CA ASP A 289 8.70 18.85 2.63
C ASP A 289 8.75 19.11 1.12
N GLU A 290 9.93 19.06 0.50
CA GLU A 290 10.16 19.26 -0.93
C GLU A 290 10.30 17.93 -1.66
N SER A 291 9.26 17.10 -1.61
CA SER A 291 9.31 15.73 -2.11
C SER A 291 9.44 15.64 -3.62
N VAL A 292 10.18 14.61 -4.03
CA VAL A 292 10.30 14.20 -5.43
C VAL A 292 9.82 12.76 -5.56
N LEU A 293 8.91 12.51 -6.49
CA LEU A 293 8.45 11.18 -6.85
C LEU A 293 9.43 10.57 -7.86
N TYR A 294 10.14 9.54 -7.43
CA TYR A 294 11.04 8.77 -8.29
C TYR A 294 10.33 7.54 -8.82
N VAL A 295 10.25 7.40 -10.14
CA VAL A 295 9.59 6.26 -10.79
C VAL A 295 10.63 5.37 -11.43
N TYR A 296 10.64 4.11 -11.04
CA TYR A 296 11.54 3.08 -11.56
C TYR A 296 10.75 1.91 -12.14
N GLU A 297 11.31 1.29 -13.16
CA GLU A 297 10.82 0.03 -13.72
C GLU A 297 11.84 -1.09 -13.56
N VAL A 298 11.33 -2.30 -13.39
CA VAL A 298 12.07 -3.56 -13.39
C VAL A 298 11.40 -4.55 -14.32
N ARG A 299 12.22 -5.43 -14.95
CA ARG A 299 11.75 -6.44 -15.90
C ARG A 299 12.28 -7.80 -15.53
#